data_a393d51b26954d5fd4188203b72740ba
#
_entry.id   a393d51b26954d5fd4188203b72740ba
#
_cell.length_a   1.000
_cell.length_b   1.000
_cell.length_c   1.000
_cell.angle_alpha   90.00
_cell.angle_beta   90.00
_cell.angle_gamma   90.00
#
_symmetry.space_group_name_H-M   'P 1'
#
loop_
_entity.id
_entity.type
_entity.pdbx_description
1 polymer ?
#
loop_
_entity_poly.entity_id
_entity_poly.type
_entity_poly.pdbx_seq_one_letter_code
_entity_poly.pdbx_strand_id
1 'polypeptide(L)'
;MKIVTDKTPKVDVASILTEAEIHDIHEFMHHYPQSRAASLDALKIVQRRNGWVDDAQVNAIANILKIPVTDVEGVATFYNRIYRSPVGRHVILVCDSIGCYLVGAENLGQAFERTLGCLLYTSPSPRDATLS
;
A
#
# COMPACT_ATOMS: atom_id res chain seq x y z
N MET A 1 -8.51 -33.95 0.72
CA MET A 1 -8.33 -32.52 1.02
C MET A 1 -6.89 -32.16 0.64
N LYS A 2 -6.70 -31.47 -0.48
CA LYS A 2 -5.36 -30.98 -0.87
C LYS A 2 -5.05 -29.74 -0.06
N ILE A 3 -4.10 -29.83 0.84
CA ILE A 3 -3.51 -28.68 1.49
C ILE A 3 -2.69 -27.96 0.42
N VAL A 4 -3.20 -26.88 -0.10
CA VAL A 4 -2.41 -25.95 -0.92
C VAL A 4 -1.45 -25.26 0.05
N THR A 5 -0.24 -25.77 0.14
CA THR A 5 0.86 -25.03 0.77
C THR A 5 1.14 -23.84 -0.14
N ASP A 6 0.72 -22.68 0.28
CA ASP A 6 1.07 -21.42 -0.35
C ASP A 6 2.60 -21.26 -0.27
N LYS A 7 3.28 -21.72 -1.32
CA LYS A 7 4.71 -21.50 -1.46
C LYS A 7 4.90 -20.06 -1.89
N THR A 8 5.11 -19.19 -0.92
CA THR A 8 5.64 -17.86 -1.18
C THR A 8 6.85 -18.01 -2.11
N PRO A 9 6.84 -17.46 -3.31
CA PRO A 9 7.97 -17.57 -4.21
C PRO A 9 9.23 -17.07 -3.49
N LYS A 10 10.29 -17.86 -3.52
CA LYS A 10 11.59 -17.43 -2.98
C LYS A 10 12.12 -16.32 -3.86
N VAL A 11 12.05 -15.12 -3.36
CA VAL A 11 12.54 -13.91 -4.04
C VAL A 11 13.87 -13.53 -3.40
N ASP A 12 14.81 -13.07 -4.20
CA ASP A 12 16.06 -12.52 -3.70
C ASP A 12 15.77 -11.13 -3.09
N VAL A 13 15.56 -11.11 -1.79
CA VAL A 13 15.19 -9.93 -1.02
C VAL A 13 16.25 -8.83 -1.14
N ALA A 14 17.53 -9.21 -1.15
CA ALA A 14 18.64 -8.26 -1.22
C ALA A 14 18.74 -7.53 -2.57
N SER A 15 18.15 -8.07 -3.64
CA SER A 15 18.10 -7.40 -4.94
C SER A 15 16.96 -6.36 -5.06
N ILE A 16 15.95 -6.46 -4.19
CA ILE A 16 14.72 -5.66 -4.26
C ILE A 16 14.69 -4.58 -3.17
N LEU A 17 15.09 -4.94 -1.96
CA LEU A 17 15.12 -4.06 -0.80
C LEU A 17 16.55 -3.69 -0.42
N THR A 18 16.73 -2.48 0.09
CA THR A 18 18.02 -2.04 0.62
C THR A 18 18.32 -2.68 1.97
N GLU A 19 19.60 -2.78 2.33
CA GLU A 19 20.01 -3.31 3.64
C GLU A 19 19.38 -2.52 4.80
N ALA A 20 19.26 -1.20 4.66
CA ALA A 20 18.61 -0.35 5.64
C ALA A 20 17.12 -0.69 5.82
N GLU A 21 16.40 -0.90 4.72
CA GLU A 21 14.98 -1.31 4.76
C GLU A 21 14.82 -2.68 5.42
N ILE A 22 15.69 -3.62 5.09
CA ILE A 22 15.67 -4.97 5.69
C ILE A 22 15.93 -4.89 7.19
N HIS A 23 16.92 -4.08 7.59
CA HIS A 23 17.24 -3.86 9.02
C HIS A 23 16.06 -3.26 9.77
N ASP A 24 15.45 -2.19 9.23
CA ASP A 24 14.32 -1.51 9.85
C ASP A 24 13.11 -2.45 9.97
N ILE A 25 12.83 -3.28 8.95
CA ILE A 25 11.75 -4.26 9.01
C ILE A 25 12.00 -5.29 10.12
N HIS A 26 13.23 -5.79 10.25
CA HIS A 26 13.58 -6.71 11.33
C HIS A 26 13.45 -6.07 12.71
N GLU A 27 13.83 -4.80 12.87
CA GLU A 27 13.66 -4.07 14.11
C GLU A 27 12.17 -3.97 14.49
N PHE A 28 11.31 -3.59 13.54
CA PHE A 28 9.87 -3.56 13.79
C PHE A 28 9.27 -4.91 14.12
N MET A 29 9.77 -6.00 13.52
CA MET A 29 9.33 -7.37 13.86
C MET A 29 9.54 -7.70 15.35
N HIS A 30 10.60 -7.18 15.97
CA HIS A 30 10.87 -7.41 17.40
C HIS A 30 9.90 -6.66 18.34
N HIS A 31 9.23 -5.61 17.86
CA HIS A 31 8.25 -4.88 18.65
C HIS A 31 6.88 -5.58 18.74
N TYR A 32 6.64 -6.57 17.90
CA TYR A 32 5.34 -7.25 17.82
C TYR A 32 5.46 -8.72 18.22
N PRO A 33 4.43 -9.26 18.91
CA PRO A 33 4.39 -10.70 19.23
C PRO A 33 4.32 -11.61 18.00
N GLN A 34 3.78 -11.09 16.89
CA GLN A 34 3.63 -11.82 15.63
C GLN A 34 4.18 -10.99 14.48
N SER A 35 4.99 -11.60 13.62
CA SER A 35 5.58 -10.93 12.45
C SER A 35 4.54 -10.32 11.50
N ARG A 36 3.36 -10.91 11.41
CA ARG A 36 2.23 -10.40 10.62
C ARG A 36 1.85 -8.97 11.02
N ALA A 37 1.94 -8.61 12.28
CA ALA A 37 1.61 -7.27 12.77
C ALA A 37 2.56 -6.19 12.22
N ALA A 38 3.78 -6.54 11.84
CA ALA A 38 4.74 -5.63 11.24
C ALA A 38 4.51 -5.34 9.75
N SER A 39 3.48 -5.95 9.12
CA SER A 39 3.23 -5.81 7.66
C SER A 39 3.01 -4.36 7.23
N LEU A 40 2.24 -3.60 8.00
CA LEU A 40 1.95 -2.21 7.67
C LEU A 40 3.20 -1.32 7.78
N ASP A 41 4.02 -1.54 8.80
CA ASP A 41 5.25 -0.77 8.99
C ASP A 41 6.28 -1.12 7.91
N ALA A 42 6.40 -2.40 7.55
CA ALA A 42 7.24 -2.83 6.43
C ALA A 42 6.83 -2.17 5.11
N LEU A 43 5.53 -2.13 4.81
CA LEU A 43 5.00 -1.45 3.62
C LEU A 43 5.32 0.06 3.63
N LYS A 44 5.18 0.73 4.77
CA LYS A 44 5.52 2.15 4.92
C LYS A 44 7.01 2.42 4.73
N ILE A 45 7.87 1.56 5.26
CA ILE A 45 9.34 1.68 5.10
C ILE A 45 9.69 1.66 3.62
N VAL A 46 9.19 0.65 2.90
CA VAL A 46 9.48 0.48 1.47
C VAL A 46 8.87 1.62 0.63
N GLN A 47 7.65 2.06 0.96
CA GLN A 47 7.00 3.16 0.26
C GLN A 47 7.75 4.49 0.38
N ARG A 48 8.47 4.75 1.48
CA ARG A 48 9.23 5.99 1.68
C ARG A 48 10.27 6.23 0.59
N ARG A 49 10.85 5.18 0.03
CA ARG A 49 11.88 5.29 -1.02
C ARG A 49 11.30 5.65 -2.38
N ASN A 50 10.27 4.95 -2.83
CA ASN A 50 9.74 5.06 -4.20
C ASN A 50 8.41 5.82 -4.27
N GLY A 51 7.79 6.12 -3.13
CA GLY A 51 6.46 6.72 -3.07
C GLY A 51 5.31 5.73 -3.28
N TRP A 52 5.59 4.50 -3.68
CA TRP A 52 4.64 3.43 -3.88
C TRP A 52 5.32 2.07 -3.69
N VAL A 53 4.54 0.99 -3.64
CA VAL A 53 5.03 -0.37 -3.41
C VAL A 53 4.62 -1.27 -4.58
N ASP A 54 5.59 -1.88 -5.25
CA ASP A 54 5.37 -2.80 -6.35
C ASP A 54 5.18 -4.26 -5.88
N ASP A 55 4.83 -5.15 -6.82
CA ASP A 55 4.59 -6.56 -6.52
C ASP A 55 5.86 -7.27 -6.04
N ALA A 56 7.02 -6.92 -6.57
CA ALA A 56 8.29 -7.50 -6.16
C ALA A 56 8.61 -7.15 -4.70
N GLN A 57 8.34 -5.90 -4.30
CA GLN A 57 8.53 -5.42 -2.94
C GLN A 57 7.55 -6.09 -1.96
N VAL A 58 6.29 -6.30 -2.36
CA VAL A 58 5.31 -7.05 -1.54
C VAL A 58 5.78 -8.49 -1.33
N ASN A 59 6.27 -9.14 -2.37
CA ASN A 59 6.84 -10.49 -2.27
C ASN A 59 8.07 -10.52 -1.35
N ALA A 60 8.96 -9.54 -1.44
CA ALA A 60 10.14 -9.44 -0.58
C ALA A 60 9.74 -9.26 0.89
N ILE A 61 8.79 -8.39 1.19
CA ILE A 61 8.25 -8.19 2.54
C ILE A 61 7.66 -9.49 3.09
N ALA A 62 6.85 -10.20 2.30
CA ALA A 62 6.25 -11.47 2.67
C ALA A 62 7.31 -12.52 3.03
N ASN A 63 8.42 -12.57 2.27
CA ASN A 63 9.54 -13.46 2.55
C ASN A 63 10.25 -13.12 3.88
N ILE A 64 10.47 -11.82 4.18
CA ILE A 64 11.09 -11.39 5.44
C ILE A 64 10.18 -11.74 6.62
N LEU A 65 8.90 -11.43 6.52
CA LEU A 65 7.92 -11.67 7.58
C LEU A 65 7.54 -13.14 7.73
N LYS A 66 7.89 -13.99 6.75
CA LYS A 66 7.53 -15.42 6.68
C LYS A 66 6.01 -15.65 6.73
N ILE A 67 5.27 -14.83 6.00
CA ILE A 67 3.82 -14.91 5.87
C ILE A 67 3.45 -15.00 4.39
N PRO A 68 2.23 -15.47 4.07
CA PRO A 68 1.74 -15.50 2.69
C PRO A 68 1.73 -14.11 2.05
N VAL A 69 2.05 -14.03 0.76
CA VAL A 69 2.01 -12.78 -0.03
C VAL A 69 0.62 -12.16 0.01
N THR A 70 -0.42 -12.98 -0.03
CA THR A 70 -1.83 -12.56 0.07
C THR A 70 -2.14 -11.79 1.35
N ASP A 71 -1.48 -12.09 2.45
CA ASP A 71 -1.66 -11.38 3.70
C ASP A 71 -1.07 -9.97 3.64
N VAL A 72 0.13 -9.82 3.05
CA VAL A 72 0.75 -8.51 2.83
C VAL A 72 -0.05 -7.69 1.84
N GLU A 73 -0.51 -8.30 0.74
CA GLU A 73 -1.36 -7.65 -0.25
C GLU A 73 -2.69 -7.19 0.37
N GLY A 74 -3.30 -8.02 1.22
CA GLY A 74 -4.51 -7.66 1.95
C GLY A 74 -4.33 -6.42 2.82
N VAL A 75 -3.19 -6.27 3.49
CA VAL A 75 -2.85 -5.07 4.27
C VAL A 75 -2.62 -3.88 3.34
N ALA A 76 -1.87 -4.06 2.25
CA ALA A 76 -1.57 -2.99 1.30
C ALA A 76 -2.82 -2.42 0.64
N THR A 77 -3.80 -3.26 0.33
CA THR A 77 -5.07 -2.83 -0.28
C THR A 77 -6.09 -2.31 0.73
N PHE A 78 -6.03 -2.74 1.98
CA PHE A 78 -6.90 -2.25 3.04
C PHE A 78 -6.57 -0.80 3.43
N TYR A 79 -5.29 -0.45 3.51
CA TYR A 79 -4.86 0.88 3.91
C TYR A 79 -4.73 1.79 2.69
N ASN A 80 -5.63 2.76 2.56
CA ASN A 80 -5.72 3.69 1.42
C ASN A 80 -4.50 4.63 1.24
N ARG A 81 -3.57 4.64 2.19
CA ARG A 81 -2.32 5.41 2.12
C ARG A 81 -1.11 4.55 1.72
N ILE A 82 -1.33 3.28 1.44
CA ILE A 82 -0.34 2.42 0.79
C ILE A 82 -0.66 2.40 -0.70
N TYR A 83 0.25 2.92 -1.50
CA TYR A 83 0.06 3.07 -2.94
C TYR A 83 0.68 1.89 -3.68
N ARG A 84 -0.16 1.20 -4.49
CA ARG A 84 0.26 0.04 -5.30
C ARG A 84 0.64 0.42 -6.73
N SER A 85 0.58 1.70 -7.06
CA SER A 85 0.96 2.27 -8.34
C SER A 85 1.65 3.61 -8.13
N PRO A 86 2.46 4.08 -9.10
CA PRO A 86 3.11 5.39 -9.00
C PRO A 86 2.11 6.50 -8.75
N VAL A 87 2.43 7.37 -7.80
CA VAL A 87 1.63 8.56 -7.47
C VAL A 87 2.46 9.82 -7.67
N GLY A 88 1.78 10.95 -7.81
CA GLY A 88 2.42 12.25 -7.91
C GLY A 88 3.12 12.68 -6.61
N ARG A 89 3.92 13.74 -6.67
CA ARG A 89 4.61 14.31 -5.50
C ARG A 89 3.65 14.74 -4.38
N HIS A 90 2.46 15.14 -4.76
CA HIS A 90 1.40 15.55 -3.82
C HIS A 90 0.17 14.70 -4.08
N VAL A 91 -0.32 14.04 -3.06
CA VAL A 91 -1.53 13.22 -3.11
C VAL A 91 -2.58 13.88 -2.25
N ILE A 92 -3.72 14.22 -2.86
CA ILE A 92 -4.87 14.80 -2.18
C ILE A 92 -5.95 13.72 -2.08
N LEU A 93 -6.31 13.36 -0.85
CA LEU A 93 -7.40 12.43 -0.59
C LEU A 93 -8.64 13.23 -0.22
N VAL A 94 -9.69 13.09 -1.03
CA VAL A 94 -10.99 13.70 -0.78
C VAL A 94 -11.96 12.60 -0.33
N CYS A 95 -12.62 12.81 0.79
CA CYS A 95 -13.60 11.85 1.29
C CYS A 95 -14.88 11.94 0.48
N ASP A 96 -15.36 10.81 -0.01
CA ASP A 96 -16.60 10.66 -0.78
C ASP A 96 -17.68 9.85 -0.04
N SER A 97 -17.51 9.67 1.28
CA SER A 97 -18.52 9.00 2.12
C SER A 97 -19.85 9.79 2.10
N ILE A 98 -20.94 9.11 2.46
CA ILE A 98 -22.28 9.72 2.44
C ILE A 98 -22.36 11.00 3.28
N GLY A 99 -21.69 11.04 4.43
CA GLY A 99 -21.64 12.23 5.28
C GLY A 99 -20.95 13.41 4.61
N CYS A 100 -19.80 13.18 3.99
CA CYS A 100 -19.06 14.20 3.25
C CYS A 100 -19.81 14.64 1.99
N TYR A 101 -20.46 13.71 1.28
CA TYR A 101 -21.30 14.01 0.13
C TYR A 101 -22.43 14.98 0.49
N LEU A 102 -23.15 14.72 1.59
CA LEU A 102 -24.25 15.57 2.06
C LEU A 102 -23.82 17.00 2.43
N VAL A 103 -22.56 17.19 2.84
CA VAL A 103 -22.00 18.52 3.16
C VAL A 103 -21.22 19.15 2.00
N GLY A 104 -21.27 18.57 0.80
CA GLY A 104 -20.76 19.18 -0.42
C GLY A 104 -19.35 18.75 -0.84
N ALA A 105 -18.92 17.55 -0.51
CA ALA A 105 -17.61 17.01 -0.94
C ALA A 105 -17.44 17.04 -2.47
N GLU A 106 -18.51 16.85 -3.24
CA GLU A 106 -18.48 16.93 -4.70
C GLU A 106 -18.06 18.33 -5.19
N ASN A 107 -18.57 19.39 -4.56
CA ASN A 107 -18.17 20.76 -4.88
C ASN A 107 -16.68 21.01 -4.56
N LEU A 108 -16.17 20.41 -3.49
CA LEU A 108 -14.76 20.48 -3.12
C LEU A 108 -13.88 19.79 -4.17
N GLY A 109 -14.26 18.60 -4.63
CA GLY A 109 -13.57 17.89 -5.71
C GLY A 109 -13.47 18.74 -6.98
N GLN A 110 -14.60 19.28 -7.44
CA GLN A 110 -14.64 20.16 -8.60
C GLN A 110 -13.82 21.46 -8.43
N ALA A 111 -13.75 21.99 -7.21
CA ALA A 111 -12.91 23.16 -6.92
C ALA A 111 -11.43 22.83 -7.06
N PHE A 112 -10.99 21.65 -6.59
CA PHE A 112 -9.62 21.16 -6.79
C PHE A 112 -9.29 20.96 -8.27
N GLU A 113 -10.18 20.33 -9.04
CA GLU A 113 -9.98 20.13 -10.49
C GLU A 113 -9.77 21.44 -11.21
N ARG A 114 -10.62 22.42 -10.94
CA ARG A 114 -10.52 23.76 -11.54
C ARG A 114 -9.26 24.52 -11.13
N THR A 115 -8.89 24.44 -9.86
CA THR A 115 -7.74 25.18 -9.32
C THR A 115 -6.42 24.60 -9.76
N LEU A 116 -6.33 23.26 -9.80
CA LEU A 116 -5.10 22.55 -10.13
C LEU A 116 -4.97 22.24 -11.63
N GLY A 117 -6.03 22.42 -12.40
CA GLY A 117 -6.05 22.10 -13.83
C GLY A 117 -5.86 20.60 -14.12
N CYS A 118 -6.23 19.75 -13.18
CA CYS A 118 -6.12 18.30 -13.31
C CYS A 118 -7.47 17.62 -13.07
N LEU A 119 -7.62 16.41 -13.63
CA LEU A 119 -8.79 15.57 -13.37
C LEU A 119 -8.55 14.77 -12.09
N LEU A 120 -9.49 14.87 -11.14
CA LEU A 120 -9.51 14.00 -9.98
C LEU A 120 -10.30 12.73 -10.36
N TYR A 121 -9.63 11.62 -10.39
CA TYR A 121 -10.30 10.33 -10.56
C TYR A 121 -10.88 9.90 -9.23
N THR A 122 -12.20 9.94 -9.10
CA THR A 122 -12.91 9.28 -8.02
C THR A 122 -13.09 7.82 -8.40
N SER A 123 -12.34 6.91 -7.78
CA SER A 123 -12.68 5.50 -7.87
C SER A 123 -13.83 5.21 -6.92
N PRO A 124 -14.89 4.52 -7.36
CA PRO A 124 -16.00 4.13 -6.49
C PRO A 124 -15.59 3.14 -5.39
N SER A 125 -14.41 2.57 -5.50
CA SER A 125 -13.82 1.68 -4.49
C SER A 125 -12.31 1.81 -4.49
N PRO A 126 -11.65 1.75 -3.32
CA PRO A 126 -10.19 1.64 -3.25
C PRO A 126 -9.63 0.43 -4.02
N ARG A 127 -10.48 -0.57 -4.30
CA ARG A 127 -10.12 -1.76 -5.10
C ARG A 127 -10.19 -1.51 -6.61
N ASP A 128 -10.95 -0.52 -7.04
CA ASP A 128 -11.16 -0.20 -8.44
C ASP A 128 -10.26 0.96 -8.91
N ALA A 129 -9.27 1.32 -8.10
CA ALA A 129 -8.23 2.26 -8.48
C ALA A 129 -7.29 1.65 -9.53
N THR A 130 -7.85 1.24 -10.65
CA THR A 130 -7.10 1.10 -11.89
C THR A 130 -6.84 2.50 -12.40
N LEU A 131 -5.80 3.07 -11.88
CA LEU A 131 -5.22 4.28 -12.41
C LEU A 131 -4.58 3.92 -13.74
N SER A 132 -5.25 4.23 -14.81
CA SER A 132 -4.63 4.34 -16.12
C SER A 132 -3.79 5.62 -16.18
#